data_484dfc1a7f3c6dc12d7d1453c0aeaabf
#
_entry.id   484dfc1a7f3c6dc12d7d1453c0aeaabf
#
_cell.length_a   1.000
_cell.length_b   1.000
_cell.length_c   1.000
_cell.angle_alpha   90.00
_cell.angle_beta   90.00
_cell.angle_gamma   90.00
#
_symmetry.space_group_name_H-M   'P 1'
#
loop_
_entity.id
_entity.type
_entity.pdbx_description
1 polymer ?
#
loop_
_entity_poly.entity_id
_entity_poly.type
_entity_poly.pdbx_seq_one_letter_code
_entity_poly.pdbx_strand_id
1 'polypeptide(L)'
;KESGLYGVSGISSDMRDIIAAKDTDADAKLAFEMYVDRIQKFIGQYLAVLNGADALVFTAGIGENSVPVREAILSGLTWFGIEVDPEKNVFGVEGEISKPSSRLKVFVIPTDEELVIARDVEALKK
;
A
#
# COMPACT_ATOMS: atom_id res chain seq x y z
N LYS A 1 11.59 11.44 -0.20
CA LYS A 1 10.66 10.59 -0.92
C LYS A 1 10.07 11.22 -2.13
N GLU A 2 9.50 12.39 -1.94
CA GLU A 2 8.98 13.10 -3.09
C GLU A 2 10.08 13.46 -4.06
N SER A 3 11.26 13.82 -3.53
CA SER A 3 12.39 14.08 -4.40
C SER A 3 12.81 12.82 -5.14
N GLY A 4 12.62 11.65 -4.54
CA GLY A 4 12.91 10.39 -5.21
C GLY A 4 12.02 10.16 -6.40
N LEU A 5 10.72 10.43 -6.24
CA LEU A 5 9.76 10.29 -7.34
C LEU A 5 10.10 11.25 -8.48
N TYR A 6 10.39 12.49 -8.16
CA TYR A 6 10.74 13.47 -9.18
C TYR A 6 12.06 13.08 -9.87
N GLY A 7 13.04 12.64 -9.10
CA GLY A 7 14.34 12.29 -9.64
C GLY A 7 14.27 11.15 -10.64
N VAL A 8 13.37 10.18 -10.41
CA VAL A 8 13.23 9.04 -11.30
C VAL A 8 12.31 9.37 -12.47
N SER A 9 11.15 9.97 -12.17
CA SER A 9 10.14 10.20 -13.20
C SER A 9 10.46 11.35 -14.13
N GLY A 10 11.12 12.38 -13.60
CA GLY A 10 11.36 13.61 -14.35
C GLY A 10 10.11 14.42 -14.58
N ILE A 11 8.98 14.03 -14.02
CA ILE A 11 7.70 14.69 -14.24
C ILE A 11 7.22 15.42 -12.99
N SER A 12 7.14 14.71 -11.88
CA SER A 12 6.50 15.24 -10.69
C SER A 12 6.91 14.45 -9.47
N SER A 13 6.80 15.10 -8.29
CA SER A 13 6.92 14.41 -7.02
C SER A 13 5.55 13.95 -6.50
N ASP A 14 4.47 14.23 -7.24
CA ASP A 14 3.12 13.89 -6.85
C ASP A 14 2.73 12.54 -7.46
N MET A 15 2.39 11.58 -6.61
CA MET A 15 2.05 10.24 -7.08
C MET A 15 0.86 10.23 -8.04
N ARG A 16 -0.07 11.17 -7.91
CA ARG A 16 -1.20 11.25 -8.83
C ARG A 16 -0.74 11.51 -10.25
N ASP A 17 0.25 12.38 -10.42
CA ASP A 17 0.80 12.66 -11.74
C ASP A 17 1.56 11.45 -12.28
N ILE A 18 2.28 10.76 -11.41
CA ILE A 18 3.03 9.57 -11.78
C ILE A 18 2.08 8.48 -12.27
N ILE A 19 0.99 8.26 -11.55
CA ILE A 19 0.01 7.24 -11.93
C ILE A 19 -0.63 7.60 -13.27
N ALA A 20 -0.95 8.87 -13.49
CA ALA A 20 -1.57 9.29 -14.72
C ALA A 20 -0.66 9.09 -15.92
N ALA A 21 0.65 9.19 -15.75
CA ALA A 21 1.62 9.12 -16.83
C ALA A 21 2.26 7.75 -17.03
N LYS A 22 2.11 6.84 -16.08
CA LYS A 22 2.93 5.61 -16.07
C LYS A 22 2.70 4.69 -17.26
N ASP A 23 1.53 4.78 -17.91
CA ASP A 23 1.25 3.89 -19.02
C ASP A 23 1.83 4.42 -20.33
N THR A 24 2.21 5.70 -20.39
CA THR A 24 2.75 6.31 -21.59
C THR A 24 4.15 6.87 -21.41
N ASP A 25 4.68 6.87 -20.20
CA ASP A 25 6.00 7.43 -19.88
C ASP A 25 6.80 6.39 -19.09
N ALA A 26 7.90 5.95 -19.67
CA ALA A 26 8.72 4.88 -19.07
C ALA A 26 9.31 5.31 -17.72
N ASP A 27 9.68 6.58 -17.59
CA ASP A 27 10.25 7.06 -16.33
C ASP A 27 9.21 7.14 -15.23
N ALA A 28 7.97 7.50 -15.57
CA ALA A 28 6.88 7.51 -14.61
C ALA A 28 6.56 6.09 -14.15
N LYS A 29 6.56 5.15 -15.08
CA LYS A 29 6.32 3.75 -14.76
C LYS A 29 7.41 3.22 -13.82
N LEU A 30 8.66 3.55 -14.11
CA LEU A 30 9.77 3.12 -13.26
C LEU A 30 9.63 3.70 -11.87
N ALA A 31 9.28 4.99 -11.75
CA ALA A 31 9.11 5.64 -10.46
C ALA A 31 8.00 4.96 -9.66
N PHE A 32 6.90 4.61 -10.31
CA PHE A 32 5.78 3.94 -9.66
C PHE A 32 6.23 2.57 -9.14
N GLU A 33 6.91 1.81 -9.99
CA GLU A 33 7.35 0.46 -9.63
C GLU A 33 8.37 0.47 -8.51
N MET A 34 9.28 1.45 -8.52
CA MET A 34 10.26 1.58 -7.45
C MET A 34 9.61 1.94 -6.13
N TYR A 35 8.59 2.80 -6.18
CA TYR A 35 7.86 3.19 -4.99
C TYR A 35 7.15 1.99 -4.37
N VAL A 36 6.45 1.23 -5.20
CA VAL A 36 5.74 0.03 -4.76
C VAL A 36 6.72 -1.00 -4.21
N ASP A 37 7.82 -1.22 -4.92
CA ASP A 37 8.83 -2.19 -4.51
C ASP A 37 9.41 -1.85 -3.14
N ARG A 38 9.68 -0.57 -2.91
CA ARG A 38 10.22 -0.14 -1.62
C ARG A 38 9.27 -0.45 -0.48
N ILE A 39 7.98 -0.20 -0.69
CA ILE A 39 6.99 -0.45 0.35
C ILE A 39 6.82 -1.95 0.58
N GLN A 40 6.83 -2.74 -0.49
CA GLN A 40 6.74 -4.19 -0.35
C GLN A 40 7.92 -4.75 0.46
N LYS A 41 9.11 -4.24 0.21
CA LYS A 41 10.30 -4.68 0.95
C LYS A 41 10.21 -4.27 2.42
N PHE A 42 9.68 -3.07 2.67
CA PHE A 42 9.49 -2.59 4.02
C PHE A 42 8.51 -3.49 4.78
N ILE A 43 7.40 -3.83 4.15
CA ILE A 43 6.41 -4.72 4.74
C ILE A 43 7.02 -6.10 5.03
N GLY A 44 7.75 -6.65 4.05
CA GLY A 44 8.38 -7.96 4.22
C GLY A 44 9.37 -7.96 5.37
N GLN A 45 10.14 -6.89 5.49
CA GLN A 45 11.09 -6.75 6.57
C GLN A 45 10.40 -6.78 7.94
N TYR A 46 9.30 -6.05 8.06
CA TYR A 46 8.57 -6.02 9.33
C TYR A 46 7.89 -7.35 9.61
N LEU A 47 7.37 -8.02 8.59
CA LEU A 47 6.80 -9.34 8.81
C LEU A 47 7.83 -10.31 9.35
N ALA A 48 9.06 -10.21 8.86
CA ALA A 48 10.14 -11.06 9.36
C ALA A 48 10.51 -10.70 10.80
N VAL A 49 10.64 -9.42 11.10
CA VAL A 49 11.00 -8.96 12.45
C VAL A 49 9.93 -9.35 13.46
N LEU A 50 8.67 -9.21 13.08
CA LEU A 50 7.56 -9.53 13.96
C LEU A 50 7.22 -11.03 14.00
N ASN A 51 7.86 -11.80 13.14
CA ASN A 51 7.55 -13.21 12.99
C ASN A 51 6.09 -13.40 12.61
N GLY A 52 5.63 -12.57 11.69
CA GLY A 52 4.25 -12.58 11.23
C GLY A 52 3.46 -11.40 11.77
N ALA A 53 2.27 -11.20 11.24
CA ALA A 53 1.39 -10.13 11.65
C ALA A 53 -0.05 -10.55 11.43
N ASP A 54 -0.97 -9.88 12.12
CA ASP A 54 -2.40 -10.13 11.95
C ASP A 54 -3.02 -9.15 10.98
N ALA A 55 -2.47 -7.95 10.87
CA ALA A 55 -3.07 -6.92 10.05
C ALA A 55 -2.03 -5.97 9.49
N LEU A 56 -2.34 -5.45 8.32
CA LEU A 56 -1.61 -4.40 7.64
C LEU A 56 -2.58 -3.22 7.50
N VAL A 57 -2.16 -2.04 7.90
CA VAL A 57 -3.02 -0.87 7.88
C VAL A 57 -2.41 0.21 7.01
N PHE A 58 -3.15 0.64 6.00
CA PHE A 58 -2.79 1.79 5.19
C PHE A 58 -3.40 3.03 5.82
N THR A 59 -2.59 4.06 5.97
CA THR A 59 -3.04 5.29 6.60
C THR A 59 -2.54 6.48 5.80
N ALA A 60 -3.20 7.61 5.97
CA ALA A 60 -2.77 8.93 5.47
C ALA A 60 -2.34 8.94 4.00
N GLY A 61 -2.38 10.07 3.40
CA GLY A 61 -1.80 10.36 2.10
C GLY A 61 -2.04 9.28 1.05
N ILE A 62 -0.97 8.79 0.47
CA ILE A 62 -1.02 7.85 -0.66
C ILE A 62 -1.66 6.53 -0.24
N GLY A 63 -1.27 6.00 0.92
CA GLY A 63 -1.82 4.72 1.39
C GLY A 63 -3.31 4.75 1.58
N GLU A 64 -3.82 5.87 2.06
CA GLU A 64 -5.25 6.04 2.31
C GLU A 64 -6.02 6.31 1.03
N ASN A 65 -5.45 7.10 0.12
CA ASN A 65 -6.20 7.67 -0.99
C ASN A 65 -5.93 7.03 -2.35
N SER A 66 -4.92 6.20 -2.48
CA SER A 66 -4.56 5.67 -3.79
C SER A 66 -4.90 4.20 -3.94
N VAL A 67 -6.00 3.92 -4.62
CA VAL A 67 -6.39 2.55 -4.94
C VAL A 67 -5.32 1.84 -5.78
N PRO A 68 -4.77 2.46 -6.85
CA PRO A 68 -3.76 1.77 -7.65
C PRO A 68 -2.50 1.42 -6.87
N VAL A 69 -2.09 2.27 -5.94
CA VAL A 69 -0.90 1.99 -5.14
C VAL A 69 -1.17 0.82 -4.20
N ARG A 70 -2.32 0.83 -3.51
CA ARG A 70 -2.66 -0.28 -2.62
C ARG A 70 -2.73 -1.59 -3.39
N GLU A 71 -3.39 -1.57 -4.54
CA GLU A 71 -3.53 -2.77 -5.36
C GLU A 71 -2.17 -3.30 -5.78
N ALA A 72 -1.29 -2.42 -6.25
CA ALA A 72 0.03 -2.84 -6.71
C ALA A 72 0.86 -3.43 -5.57
N ILE A 73 0.83 -2.80 -4.40
CA ILE A 73 1.56 -3.29 -3.24
C ILE A 73 1.07 -4.67 -2.85
N LEU A 74 -0.25 -4.81 -2.70
CA LEU A 74 -0.83 -6.04 -2.18
C LEU A 74 -0.74 -7.20 -3.16
N SER A 75 -0.72 -6.91 -4.47
CA SER A 75 -0.60 -7.96 -5.47
C SER A 75 0.74 -8.68 -5.39
N GLY A 76 1.75 -8.06 -4.84
CA GLY A 76 3.05 -8.67 -4.66
C GLY A 76 3.22 -9.40 -3.34
N LEU A 77 2.16 -9.44 -2.51
CA LEU A 77 2.24 -10.02 -1.18
C LEU A 77 1.29 -11.21 -1.02
N THR A 78 0.82 -11.78 -2.11
CA THR A 78 -0.15 -12.87 -2.06
C THR A 78 0.42 -14.12 -1.40
N TRP A 79 1.73 -14.30 -1.47
CA TRP A 79 2.36 -15.45 -0.83
C TRP A 79 2.13 -15.47 0.68
N PHE A 80 1.95 -14.30 1.27
CA PHE A 80 1.68 -14.19 2.71
C PHE A 80 0.21 -14.44 3.06
N GLY A 81 -0.60 -14.81 2.08
CA GLY A 81 -2.00 -15.10 2.31
C GLY A 81 -2.91 -13.90 2.26
N ILE A 82 -2.45 -12.80 1.69
CA ILE A 82 -3.27 -11.59 1.54
C ILE A 82 -4.20 -11.76 0.35
N GLU A 83 -5.49 -11.55 0.58
CA GLU A 83 -6.50 -11.59 -0.47
C GLU A 83 -7.35 -10.33 -0.36
N VAL A 84 -7.21 -9.47 -1.36
CA VAL A 84 -7.92 -8.19 -1.39
C VAL A 84 -9.28 -8.38 -2.07
N ASP A 85 -10.29 -7.73 -1.52
CA ASP A 85 -11.61 -7.70 -2.14
C ASP A 85 -11.68 -6.47 -3.03
N PRO A 86 -11.72 -6.65 -4.36
CA PRO A 86 -11.71 -5.50 -5.27
C PRO A 86 -12.90 -4.57 -5.06
N GLU A 87 -14.01 -5.08 -4.55
CA GLU A 87 -15.18 -4.24 -4.30
C GLU A 87 -15.01 -3.36 -3.09
N LYS A 88 -14.10 -3.73 -2.18
CA LYS A 88 -13.82 -2.93 -0.99
C LYS A 88 -12.64 -1.99 -1.19
N ASN A 89 -11.74 -2.32 -2.11
CA ASN A 89 -10.56 -1.49 -2.35
C ASN A 89 -10.92 -0.37 -3.32
N VAL A 90 -11.59 0.65 -2.81
CA VAL A 90 -12.10 1.76 -3.59
C VAL A 90 -11.66 3.08 -2.97
N PHE A 91 -11.78 4.16 -3.73
CA PHE A 91 -11.42 5.48 -3.25
C PHE A 91 -12.32 5.88 -2.08
N GLY A 92 -11.72 6.41 -1.04
CA GLY A 92 -12.47 6.88 0.12
C GLY A 92 -12.86 5.80 1.11
N VAL A 93 -12.39 4.57 0.90
CA VAL A 93 -12.74 3.47 1.80
C VAL A 93 -12.12 3.71 3.18
N GLU A 94 -12.86 3.29 4.21
CA GLU A 94 -12.35 3.23 5.58
C GLU A 94 -12.76 1.88 6.13
N GLY A 95 -11.81 1.15 6.66
CA GLY A 95 -12.07 -0.16 7.21
C GLY A 95 -11.37 -1.25 6.44
N GLU A 96 -11.87 -2.46 6.57
CA GLU A 96 -11.23 -3.62 5.99
C GLU A 96 -11.44 -3.69 4.48
N ILE A 97 -10.37 -3.99 3.73
CA ILE A 97 -10.45 -4.20 2.30
C ILE A 97 -10.06 -5.61 1.90
N SER A 98 -9.74 -6.47 2.86
CA SER A 98 -9.39 -7.86 2.58
C SER A 98 -10.64 -8.73 2.58
N LYS A 99 -10.54 -9.87 1.88
CA LYS A 99 -11.60 -10.87 1.90
C LYS A 99 -11.61 -11.59 3.24
N PRO A 100 -12.75 -12.18 3.63
CA PRO A 100 -12.79 -12.96 4.89
C PRO A 100 -11.75 -14.07 4.92
N SER A 101 -11.39 -14.61 3.75
CA SER A 101 -10.42 -15.69 3.64
C SER A 101 -8.97 -15.21 3.75
N SER A 102 -8.73 -13.90 3.76
CA SER A 102 -7.38 -13.38 3.83
C SER A 102 -6.75 -13.75 5.16
N ARG A 103 -5.56 -14.34 5.09
CA ARG A 103 -4.84 -14.73 6.29
C ARG A 103 -4.37 -13.52 7.08
N LEU A 104 -3.82 -12.54 6.35
CA LEU A 104 -3.40 -11.29 6.94
C LEU A 104 -4.44 -10.24 6.54
N LYS A 105 -5.05 -9.61 7.53
CA LYS A 105 -6.11 -8.64 7.25
C LYS A 105 -5.52 -7.31 6.81
N VAL A 106 -6.24 -6.61 5.95
CA VAL A 106 -5.79 -5.31 5.42
C VAL A 106 -6.88 -4.28 5.68
N PHE A 107 -6.47 -3.17 6.26
CA PHE A 107 -7.38 -2.07 6.60
C PHE A 107 -6.89 -0.76 6.01
N VAL A 108 -7.82 0.15 5.75
CA VAL A 108 -7.50 1.53 5.43
C VAL A 108 -8.11 2.37 6.55
N ILE A 109 -7.27 3.05 7.31
CA ILE A 109 -7.72 3.82 8.46
C ILE A 109 -7.05 5.19 8.40
N PRO A 110 -7.83 6.28 8.32
CA PRO A 110 -7.23 7.63 8.26
C PRO A 110 -6.60 7.99 9.61
N THR A 111 -5.30 8.14 9.61
CA THR A 111 -4.55 8.58 10.79
C THR A 111 -3.40 9.46 10.32
N ASP A 112 -2.55 9.87 11.25
CA ASP A 112 -1.37 10.64 10.92
C ASP A 112 -0.20 9.78 10.48
N GLU A 113 -0.28 8.48 10.68
CA GLU A 113 0.81 7.57 10.30
C GLU A 113 0.55 7.01 8.92
N GLU A 114 1.62 6.71 8.20
CA GLU A 114 1.49 6.26 6.82
C GLU A 114 1.20 4.78 6.69
N LEU A 115 1.78 3.98 7.56
CA LEU A 115 1.66 2.53 7.46
C LEU A 115 1.84 1.90 8.84
N VAL A 116 0.96 0.99 9.18
CA VAL A 116 1.05 0.27 10.45
C VAL A 116 0.89 -1.22 10.19
N ILE A 117 1.74 -2.01 10.81
CA ILE A 117 1.65 -3.46 10.76
C ILE A 117 1.39 -3.94 12.19
N ALA A 118 0.28 -4.63 12.38
CA ALA A 118 -0.15 -4.99 13.73
C ALA A 118 -0.26 -6.48 13.91
N ARG A 119 0.04 -6.92 15.13
CA ARG A 119 -0.14 -8.31 15.53
C ARG A 119 -1.42 -8.55 16.31
N ASP A 120 -2.13 -7.48 16.63
CA ASP A 120 -3.37 -7.60 17.41
C ASP A 120 -4.44 -6.80 16.69
N VAL A 121 -5.30 -7.53 15.98
CA VAL A 121 -6.38 -6.91 15.22
C VAL A 121 -7.39 -6.23 16.15
N GLU A 122 -7.56 -6.75 17.34
CA GLU A 122 -8.50 -6.17 18.29
C GLU A 122 -8.15 -4.73 18.65
N ALA A 123 -6.86 -4.43 18.71
CA ALA A 123 -6.42 -3.06 19.01
C ALA A 123 -6.83 -2.07 17.92
N LEU A 124 -7.07 -2.54 16.71
CA LEU A 124 -7.42 -1.67 15.60
C LEU A 124 -8.91 -1.34 15.55
N LYS A 125 -9.71 -2.03 16.31
CA LYS A 125 -11.16 -1.86 16.26
C LYS A 125 -11.69 -0.77 17.19
N LYS A 126 -10.83 -0.11 17.87
CA LYS A 126 -11.24 0.97 18.77
C LYS A 126 -11.52 2.28 18.02
#